data_e8205bf9e2179e6477f33f9f9c8a3383
#
_entry.id   e8205bf9e2179e6477f33f9f9c8a3383
#
_cell.length_a   1.000
_cell.length_b   1.000
_cell.length_c   1.000
_cell.angle_alpha   90.00
_cell.angle_beta   90.00
_cell.angle_gamma   90.00
#
_symmetry.space_group_name_H-M   'P 1'
#
loop_
_entity.id
_entity.type
_entity.pdbx_description
1 polymer ?
#
loop_
_entity_poly.entity_id
_entity_poly.type
_entity_poly.pdbx_seq_one_letter_code
_entity_poly.pdbx_strand_id
1 'polypeptide(L)'
;HRGAPMARYDAGSVSRRTAGWLASRGTGPNREIAADLSTVLDRSRDLARNNPWARRAINAIVNNWVGSGIRAQWASARRQKRWTGWFESTDIDADGRLDGYGLQSLIARAVVESGSALIRKRPRRMTDGYSIPLQIQVLEPDWIDRAKNELTIDGGYIVQGIQFNALGQRTHYWLYPEHPGDQTHRHSMISQPKPADEFLHVYRIDRPGQVHGIICACGCSMTCTTQCLSGSVKAPASWPSCATLSPETPPSRPVRSSRNSSLD
;
A
#
# COMPACT_ATOMS: atom_id res chain seq x y z
N HIS A 1 -23.64 -18.81 44.98
CA HIS A 1 -23.73 -18.18 43.65
C HIS A 1 -22.59 -17.18 43.50
N ARG A 2 -21.49 -17.60 42.85
CA ARG A 2 -20.47 -16.65 42.39
C ARG A 2 -21.05 -15.97 41.13
N GLY A 3 -21.40 -14.68 41.24
CA GLY A 3 -21.86 -13.89 40.14
C GLY A 3 -20.79 -13.91 39.02
N ALA A 4 -21.21 -14.20 37.79
CA ALA A 4 -20.32 -14.09 36.62
C ALA A 4 -19.73 -12.66 36.56
N PRO A 5 -18.44 -12.50 36.28
CA PRO A 5 -17.82 -11.18 36.17
C PRO A 5 -18.58 -10.38 35.12
N MET A 6 -19.17 -9.26 35.53
CA MET A 6 -19.82 -8.32 34.61
C MET A 6 -18.75 -7.76 33.66
N ALA A 7 -18.90 -8.04 32.38
CA ALA A 7 -18.05 -7.45 31.36
C ALA A 7 -18.21 -5.92 31.39
N ARG A 8 -17.10 -5.21 31.53
CA ARG A 8 -17.09 -3.72 31.57
C ARG A 8 -17.46 -3.08 30.22
N TYR A 9 -17.36 -3.84 29.14
CA TYR A 9 -17.66 -3.41 27.78
C TYR A 9 -18.60 -4.42 27.13
N ASP A 10 -19.62 -3.94 26.43
CA ASP A 10 -20.60 -4.81 25.74
C ASP A 10 -19.97 -5.72 24.70
N ALA A 11 -18.94 -5.24 23.99
CA ALA A 11 -18.17 -6.02 23.01
C ALA A 11 -17.39 -7.19 23.64
N GLY A 12 -17.11 -7.15 24.95
CA GLY A 12 -16.47 -8.24 25.69
C GLY A 12 -17.45 -9.29 26.23
N SER A 13 -18.75 -9.08 26.07
CA SER A 13 -19.77 -10.01 26.52
C SER A 13 -20.01 -11.12 25.48
N VAL A 14 -20.17 -12.36 25.95
CA VAL A 14 -20.63 -13.50 25.13
C VAL A 14 -22.13 -13.45 25.06
N SER A 15 -22.70 -12.94 24.02
CA SER A 15 -24.14 -12.79 23.80
C SER A 15 -24.52 -13.32 22.42
N ARG A 16 -25.84 -13.43 22.16
CA ARG A 16 -26.33 -13.82 20.84
C ARG A 16 -25.84 -12.91 19.71
N ARG A 17 -25.55 -11.63 20.03
CA ARG A 17 -24.98 -10.67 19.06
C ARG A 17 -23.52 -10.95 18.74
N THR A 18 -22.76 -11.48 19.69
CA THR A 18 -21.32 -11.76 19.54
C THR A 18 -21.00 -13.23 19.26
N ALA A 19 -22.00 -14.10 19.24
CA ALA A 19 -21.84 -15.56 19.05
C ALA A 19 -21.16 -15.92 17.72
N GLY A 20 -21.33 -15.09 16.66
CA GLY A 20 -20.64 -15.26 15.37
C GLY A 20 -19.34 -14.50 15.24
N TRP A 21 -18.89 -13.80 16.27
CA TRP A 21 -17.66 -13.02 16.25
C TRP A 21 -16.49 -13.90 16.67
N LEU A 22 -15.90 -14.57 15.69
CA LEU A 22 -14.69 -15.38 15.87
C LEU A 22 -13.47 -14.44 15.84
N ALA A 23 -13.13 -13.84 16.96
CA ALA A 23 -11.91 -13.04 17.09
C ALA A 23 -10.73 -13.95 17.45
N SER A 24 -9.63 -13.86 16.71
CA SER A 24 -8.37 -14.46 17.11
C SER A 24 -7.86 -13.76 18.38
N ARG A 25 -7.67 -14.52 19.47
CA ARG A 25 -7.26 -13.96 20.76
C ARG A 25 -5.75 -13.90 20.85
N GLY A 26 -5.21 -12.73 21.26
CA GLY A 26 -3.82 -12.61 21.69
C GLY A 26 -2.76 -12.77 20.59
N THR A 27 -3.12 -12.62 19.31
CA THR A 27 -2.17 -12.67 18.21
C THR A 27 -1.51 -11.32 17.96
N GLY A 28 -0.19 -11.33 17.67
CA GLY A 28 0.54 -10.16 17.26
C GLY A 28 0.26 -9.78 15.80
N PRO A 29 0.45 -8.48 15.41
CA PRO A 29 0.11 -7.99 14.09
C PRO A 29 0.82 -8.75 12.96
N ASN A 30 2.09 -9.10 13.15
CA ASN A 30 2.87 -9.79 12.13
C ASN A 30 2.39 -11.22 11.86
N ARG A 31 1.91 -11.93 12.90
CA ARG A 31 1.37 -13.27 12.74
C ARG A 31 0.03 -13.26 12.01
N GLU A 32 -0.82 -12.29 12.31
CA GLU A 32 -2.10 -12.12 11.62
C GLU A 32 -1.89 -11.79 10.14
N ILE A 33 -0.97 -10.85 9.87
CA ILE A 33 -0.62 -10.45 8.49
C ILE A 33 -0.01 -11.63 7.74
N ALA A 34 0.93 -12.36 8.34
CA ALA A 34 1.63 -13.47 7.67
C ALA A 34 0.68 -14.57 7.18
N ALA A 35 -0.39 -14.85 7.93
CA ALA A 35 -1.31 -15.92 7.60
C ALA A 35 -2.09 -15.64 6.29
N ASP A 36 -2.47 -14.39 6.07
CA ASP A 36 -3.43 -14.05 5.02
C ASP A 36 -2.84 -13.17 3.89
N LEU A 37 -1.64 -12.60 4.09
CA LEU A 37 -1.08 -11.56 3.23
C LEU A 37 -0.99 -11.96 1.77
N SER A 38 -0.48 -13.16 1.46
CA SER A 38 -0.35 -13.63 0.07
C SER A 38 -1.72 -13.74 -0.62
N THR A 39 -2.67 -14.37 0.06
CA THR A 39 -4.03 -14.53 -0.46
C THR A 39 -4.73 -13.19 -0.69
N VAL A 40 -4.54 -12.25 0.24
CA VAL A 40 -5.13 -10.90 0.14
C VAL A 40 -4.48 -10.12 -1.00
N LEU A 41 -3.17 -10.24 -1.20
CA LEU A 41 -2.44 -9.63 -2.32
C LEU A 41 -2.97 -10.13 -3.66
N ASP A 42 -3.07 -11.45 -3.83
CA ASP A 42 -3.53 -12.07 -5.07
C ASP A 42 -4.96 -11.63 -5.41
N ARG A 43 -5.86 -11.64 -4.42
CA ARG A 43 -7.24 -11.18 -4.58
C ARG A 43 -7.33 -9.69 -4.93
N SER A 44 -6.51 -8.85 -4.29
CA SER A 44 -6.49 -7.42 -4.59
C SER A 44 -6.04 -7.13 -6.01
N ARG A 45 -4.97 -7.79 -6.46
CA ARG A 45 -4.47 -7.67 -7.83
C ARG A 45 -5.46 -8.19 -8.86
N ASP A 46 -6.15 -9.27 -8.54
CA ASP A 46 -7.20 -9.79 -9.39
C ASP A 46 -8.36 -8.79 -9.54
N LEU A 47 -8.80 -8.19 -8.44
CA LEU A 47 -9.82 -7.15 -8.45
C LEU A 47 -9.37 -5.91 -9.23
N ALA A 48 -8.13 -5.46 -9.05
CA ALA A 48 -7.58 -4.31 -9.78
C ALA A 48 -7.56 -4.54 -11.30
N ARG A 49 -7.34 -5.79 -11.74
CA ARG A 49 -7.35 -6.17 -13.17
C ARG A 49 -8.73 -6.36 -13.74
N ASN A 50 -9.60 -7.07 -13.03
CA ASN A 50 -10.83 -7.64 -13.58
C ASN A 50 -12.10 -6.88 -13.17
N ASN A 51 -12.02 -6.02 -12.15
CA ASN A 51 -13.17 -5.25 -11.68
C ASN A 51 -13.01 -3.75 -11.99
N PRO A 52 -13.83 -3.17 -12.90
CA PRO A 52 -13.71 -1.76 -13.27
C PRO A 52 -14.02 -0.80 -12.10
N TRP A 53 -14.87 -1.18 -11.16
CA TRP A 53 -15.19 -0.37 -9.99
C TRP A 53 -14.02 -0.32 -9.02
N ALA A 54 -13.37 -1.46 -8.77
CA ALA A 54 -12.16 -1.51 -7.95
C ALA A 54 -11.04 -0.67 -8.58
N ARG A 55 -10.82 -0.81 -9.88
CA ARG A 55 -9.84 0.01 -10.63
C ARG A 55 -10.14 1.50 -10.51
N ARG A 56 -11.41 1.90 -10.66
CA ARG A 56 -11.83 3.31 -10.50
C ARG A 56 -11.56 3.82 -9.09
N ALA A 57 -11.85 3.04 -8.06
CA ALA A 57 -11.60 3.40 -6.67
C ALA A 57 -10.09 3.57 -6.40
N ILE A 58 -9.26 2.63 -6.85
CA ILE A 58 -7.80 2.72 -6.75
C ILE A 58 -7.29 3.99 -7.42
N ASN A 59 -7.71 4.24 -8.66
CA ASN A 59 -7.29 5.44 -9.40
C ASN A 59 -7.74 6.73 -8.69
N ALA A 60 -8.95 6.77 -8.12
CA ALA A 60 -9.43 7.91 -7.36
C ALA A 60 -8.57 8.17 -6.12
N ILE A 61 -8.19 7.13 -5.38
CA ILE A 61 -7.33 7.25 -4.21
C ILE A 61 -5.95 7.75 -4.63
N VAL A 62 -5.34 7.16 -5.65
CA VAL A 62 -4.00 7.54 -6.15
C VAL A 62 -4.00 8.99 -6.62
N ASN A 63 -5.02 9.39 -7.39
CA ASN A 63 -5.13 10.77 -7.89
C ASN A 63 -5.32 11.79 -6.75
N ASN A 64 -6.06 11.43 -5.70
CA ASN A 64 -6.22 12.30 -4.53
C ASN A 64 -4.95 12.39 -3.67
N TRP A 65 -4.18 11.30 -3.57
CA TRP A 65 -2.95 11.29 -2.77
C TRP A 65 -1.82 12.05 -3.45
N VAL A 66 -1.66 11.87 -4.74
CA VAL A 66 -0.56 12.46 -5.51
C VAL A 66 -0.94 13.83 -6.06
N GLY A 67 -2.18 13.99 -6.51
CA GLY A 67 -2.66 15.22 -7.14
C GLY A 67 -1.78 15.64 -8.31
N SER A 68 -1.24 16.86 -8.27
CA SER A 68 -0.27 17.38 -9.24
C SER A 68 1.18 16.95 -8.94
N GLY A 69 1.39 16.10 -7.94
CA GLY A 69 2.69 15.65 -7.49
C GLY A 69 3.30 16.51 -6.37
N ILE A 70 4.10 15.87 -5.54
CA ILE A 70 4.84 16.53 -4.46
C ILE A 70 6.12 17.11 -5.05
N ARG A 71 6.29 18.42 -4.93
CA ARG A 71 7.44 19.15 -5.46
C ARG A 71 8.34 19.63 -4.34
N ALA A 72 9.64 19.38 -4.46
CA ALA A 72 10.60 19.97 -3.56
C ALA A 72 10.87 21.43 -3.98
N GLN A 73 10.94 22.32 -3.01
CA GLN A 73 11.29 23.72 -3.19
C GLN A 73 12.62 23.99 -2.47
N TRP A 74 13.59 24.47 -3.24
CA TRP A 74 14.92 24.81 -2.73
C TRP A 74 15.11 26.32 -2.73
N ALA A 75 15.65 26.87 -1.65
CA ALA A 75 15.99 28.29 -1.57
C ALA A 75 17.00 28.74 -2.63
N SER A 76 17.90 27.83 -3.06
CA SER A 76 18.91 28.11 -4.09
C SER A 76 18.36 27.78 -5.48
N ALA A 77 18.30 28.76 -6.36
CA ALA A 77 17.88 28.59 -7.76
C ALA A 77 18.72 27.55 -8.51
N ARG A 78 20.05 27.46 -8.22
CA ARG A 78 20.94 26.45 -8.82
C ARG A 78 20.56 25.04 -8.39
N ARG A 79 20.22 24.84 -7.11
CA ARG A 79 19.77 23.53 -6.59
C ARG A 79 18.41 23.19 -7.14
N GLN A 80 17.50 24.16 -7.21
CA GLN A 80 16.16 23.98 -7.80
C GLN A 80 16.26 23.50 -9.24
N LYS A 81 17.06 24.19 -10.08
CA LYS A 81 17.24 23.82 -11.49
C LYS A 81 17.80 22.40 -11.65
N ARG A 82 18.80 22.02 -10.84
CA ARG A 82 19.39 20.66 -10.86
C ARG A 82 18.37 19.60 -10.44
N TRP A 83 17.61 19.89 -9.36
CA TRP A 83 16.58 19.00 -8.86
C TRP A 83 15.46 18.81 -9.90
N THR A 84 14.93 19.89 -10.44
CA THR A 84 13.86 19.86 -11.45
C THR A 84 14.31 19.08 -12.69
N GLY A 85 15.53 19.36 -13.20
CA GLY A 85 16.06 18.65 -14.37
C GLY A 85 16.22 17.14 -14.17
N TRP A 86 16.49 16.69 -12.95
CA TRP A 86 16.58 15.26 -12.61
C TRP A 86 15.20 14.66 -12.29
N PHE A 87 14.38 15.38 -11.52
CA PHE A 87 13.10 14.87 -11.05
C PHE A 87 12.04 14.78 -12.16
N GLU A 88 12.06 15.72 -13.10
CA GLU A 88 11.14 15.79 -14.25
C GLU A 88 11.66 15.04 -15.48
N SER A 89 12.81 14.37 -15.37
CA SER A 89 13.35 13.50 -16.40
C SER A 89 13.17 12.02 -16.02
N THR A 90 13.30 11.15 -17.01
CA THR A 90 13.32 9.70 -16.78
C THR A 90 14.63 9.18 -16.17
N ASP A 91 15.63 10.05 -16.01
CA ASP A 91 16.91 9.72 -15.37
C ASP A 91 16.75 9.29 -13.91
N ILE A 92 15.70 9.78 -13.25
CA ILE A 92 15.36 9.40 -11.87
C ILE A 92 14.97 7.92 -11.74
N ASP A 93 14.36 7.35 -12.78
CA ASP A 93 13.85 5.99 -12.77
C ASP A 93 14.94 4.99 -13.16
N ALA A 94 15.10 3.94 -12.39
CA ALA A 94 16.04 2.86 -12.69
C ALA A 94 15.67 2.09 -13.96
N ASP A 95 14.38 2.07 -14.32
CA ASP A 95 13.87 1.45 -15.55
C ASP A 95 13.81 2.44 -16.72
N GLY A 96 14.08 3.73 -16.48
CA GLY A 96 14.15 4.78 -17.51
C GLY A 96 12.81 5.12 -18.17
N ARG A 97 11.68 4.87 -17.50
CA ARG A 97 10.34 5.03 -18.08
C ARG A 97 9.54 6.17 -17.50
N LEU A 98 9.67 6.42 -16.21
CA LEU A 98 8.86 7.37 -15.46
C LEU A 98 9.70 8.53 -14.96
N ASP A 99 9.09 9.71 -14.90
CA ASP A 99 9.61 10.85 -14.17
C ASP A 99 9.27 10.73 -12.66
N GLY A 100 9.68 11.70 -11.87
CA GLY A 100 9.41 11.71 -10.43
C GLY A 100 7.93 11.73 -10.07
N TYR A 101 7.07 12.32 -10.89
CA TYR A 101 5.61 12.34 -10.66
C TYR A 101 4.98 10.98 -10.99
N GLY A 102 5.44 10.35 -12.07
CA GLY A 102 5.05 8.99 -12.43
C GLY A 102 5.45 7.98 -11.35
N LEU A 103 6.67 8.11 -10.80
CA LEU A 103 7.13 7.28 -9.69
C LEU A 103 6.28 7.48 -8.42
N GLN A 104 5.90 8.73 -8.08
CA GLN A 104 4.99 8.99 -6.96
C GLN A 104 3.64 8.28 -7.14
N SER A 105 3.08 8.35 -8.36
CA SER A 105 1.83 7.67 -8.69
C SER A 105 1.96 6.16 -8.64
N LEU A 106 3.08 5.60 -9.11
CA LEU A 106 3.37 4.17 -9.05
C LEU A 106 3.50 3.68 -7.60
N ILE A 107 4.21 4.43 -6.74
CA ILE A 107 4.35 4.13 -5.31
C ILE A 107 2.99 4.16 -4.61
N ALA A 108 2.21 5.22 -4.83
CA ALA A 108 0.87 5.34 -4.25
C ALA A 108 -0.03 4.17 -4.68
N ARG A 109 0.03 3.80 -5.96
CA ARG A 109 -0.70 2.65 -6.49
C ARG A 109 -0.27 1.34 -5.84
N ALA A 110 1.03 1.09 -5.73
CA ALA A 110 1.56 -0.12 -5.09
C ALA A 110 1.11 -0.23 -3.62
N VAL A 111 1.11 0.88 -2.87
CA VAL A 111 0.60 0.90 -1.48
C VAL A 111 -0.90 0.58 -1.42
N VAL A 112 -1.71 1.08 -2.34
CA VAL A 112 -3.15 0.83 -2.36
C VAL A 112 -3.47 -0.61 -2.79
N GLU A 113 -2.80 -1.13 -3.81
CA GLU A 113 -3.03 -2.47 -4.36
C GLU A 113 -2.38 -3.59 -3.55
N SER A 114 -1.18 -3.33 -3.02
CA SER A 114 -0.35 -4.35 -2.36
C SER A 114 -0.09 -4.07 -0.87
N GLY A 115 -0.65 -3.00 -0.31
CA GLY A 115 -0.48 -2.63 1.09
C GLY A 115 0.87 -2.00 1.41
N SER A 116 1.88 -2.18 0.57
CA SER A 116 3.21 -1.59 0.74
C SER A 116 3.95 -1.43 -0.58
N ALA A 117 4.94 -0.55 -0.61
CA ALA A 117 5.89 -0.39 -1.69
C ALA A 117 7.31 -0.34 -1.12
N LEU A 118 8.25 -1.02 -1.77
CA LEU A 118 9.65 -0.99 -1.41
C LEU A 118 10.39 -0.14 -2.45
N ILE A 119 10.96 0.98 -2.00
CA ILE A 119 11.66 1.93 -2.85
C ILE A 119 13.15 1.75 -2.63
N ARG A 120 13.88 1.36 -3.67
CA ARG A 120 15.32 1.19 -3.62
C ARG A 120 16.04 2.41 -4.17
N LYS A 121 16.96 2.95 -3.40
CA LYS A 121 17.94 3.94 -3.86
C LYS A 121 19.06 3.21 -4.58
N ARG A 122 19.32 3.57 -5.83
CA ARG A 122 20.40 3.00 -6.64
C ARG A 122 21.45 4.06 -6.95
N PRO A 123 22.49 4.20 -6.11
CA PRO A 123 23.60 5.07 -6.42
C PRO A 123 24.23 4.69 -7.77
N ARG A 124 24.53 5.69 -8.60
CA ARG A 124 25.21 5.55 -9.88
C ARG A 124 26.59 6.21 -9.81
N ARG A 125 27.44 5.86 -10.75
CA ARG A 125 28.77 6.50 -10.86
C ARG A 125 28.62 7.86 -11.51
N MET A 126 29.48 8.81 -11.17
CA MET A 126 29.53 10.13 -11.81
C MET A 126 29.86 10.03 -13.31
N THR A 127 30.51 8.93 -13.70
CA THR A 127 30.87 8.63 -15.11
C THR A 127 29.69 8.17 -15.95
N ASP A 128 28.56 7.80 -15.33
CA ASP A 128 27.39 7.27 -16.06
C ASP A 128 26.57 8.39 -16.74
N GLY A 129 27.00 9.67 -16.63
CA GLY A 129 26.41 10.81 -17.34
C GLY A 129 25.16 11.40 -16.70
N TYR A 130 24.71 10.93 -15.55
CA TYR A 130 23.56 11.47 -14.85
C TYR A 130 23.85 12.79 -14.16
N SER A 131 22.93 13.75 -14.24
CA SER A 131 23.05 15.04 -13.55
C SER A 131 23.08 14.92 -12.02
N ILE A 132 22.35 13.95 -11.49
CA ILE A 132 22.38 13.48 -10.11
C ILE A 132 22.63 11.95 -10.17
N PRO A 133 23.72 11.42 -9.57
CA PRO A 133 24.09 10.00 -9.67
C PRO A 133 23.25 9.13 -8.73
N LEU A 134 21.95 9.24 -8.84
CA LEU A 134 20.97 8.49 -8.05
C LEU A 134 19.77 8.14 -8.93
N GLN A 135 19.40 6.88 -8.92
CA GLN A 135 18.15 6.41 -9.49
C GLN A 135 17.28 5.77 -8.42
N ILE A 136 15.98 5.81 -8.66
CA ILE A 136 14.95 5.22 -7.79
C ILE A 136 14.39 4.00 -8.50
N GLN A 137 14.28 2.89 -7.78
CA GLN A 137 13.62 1.68 -8.24
C GLN A 137 12.46 1.36 -7.31
N VAL A 138 11.27 1.22 -7.85
CA VAL A 138 10.08 0.80 -7.09
C VAL A 138 9.94 -0.70 -7.24
N LEU A 139 9.85 -1.40 -6.12
CA LEU A 139 9.72 -2.84 -6.04
C LEU A 139 8.41 -3.20 -5.31
N GLU A 140 7.80 -4.28 -5.74
CA GLU A 140 6.65 -4.86 -5.04
C GLU A 140 7.09 -5.56 -3.75
N PRO A 141 6.18 -5.70 -2.76
CA PRO A 141 6.50 -6.36 -1.49
C PRO A 141 6.88 -7.84 -1.66
N ASP A 142 6.57 -8.45 -2.80
CA ASP A 142 6.89 -9.84 -3.12
C ASP A 142 8.38 -10.10 -3.29
N TRP A 143 9.16 -9.07 -3.55
CA TRP A 143 10.63 -9.17 -3.58
C TRP A 143 11.20 -9.53 -2.21
N ILE A 144 10.47 -9.28 -1.12
CA ILE A 144 10.90 -9.62 0.24
C ILE A 144 10.61 -11.09 0.52
N ASP A 145 11.61 -11.82 0.98
CA ASP A 145 11.46 -13.21 1.42
C ASP A 145 10.71 -13.29 2.77
N ARG A 146 9.39 -13.21 2.70
CA ARG A 146 8.52 -13.23 3.89
C ARG A 146 8.51 -14.55 4.64
N ALA A 147 9.01 -15.64 4.04
CA ALA A 147 9.12 -16.93 4.72
C ALA A 147 10.27 -16.95 5.73
N LYS A 148 11.24 -16.04 5.58
CA LYS A 148 12.43 -16.02 6.42
C LYS A 148 12.14 -15.42 7.78
N ASN A 149 12.20 -16.28 8.81
CA ASN A 149 12.02 -15.94 10.21
C ASN A 149 13.08 -16.68 11.02
N GLU A 150 14.08 -15.98 11.53
CA GLU A 150 15.24 -16.56 12.21
C GLU A 150 15.73 -15.66 13.32
N LEU A 151 16.41 -16.22 14.30
CA LEU A 151 17.22 -15.47 15.26
C LEU A 151 18.64 -15.34 14.70
N THR A 152 19.24 -14.17 14.81
CA THR A 152 20.62 -13.94 14.39
C THR A 152 21.58 -14.15 15.55
N ILE A 153 22.81 -14.57 15.24
CA ILE A 153 23.86 -14.87 16.24
C ILE A 153 24.18 -13.63 17.11
N ASP A 154 24.02 -12.44 16.56
CA ASP A 154 24.32 -11.16 17.22
C ASP A 154 23.18 -10.66 18.15
N GLY A 155 22.26 -11.53 18.55
CA GLY A 155 21.12 -11.17 19.39
C GLY A 155 20.03 -10.38 18.67
N GLY A 156 20.13 -10.24 17.36
CA GLY A 156 19.06 -9.70 16.51
C GLY A 156 18.07 -10.78 16.08
N TYR A 157 17.12 -10.40 15.24
CA TYR A 157 16.11 -11.31 14.74
C TYR A 157 15.63 -10.90 13.33
N ILE A 158 15.12 -11.87 12.60
CA ILE A 158 14.50 -11.68 11.29
C ILE A 158 13.02 -11.99 11.41
N VAL A 159 12.17 -11.06 10.99
CA VAL A 159 10.72 -11.25 10.92
C VAL A 159 10.26 -10.97 9.51
N GLN A 160 9.71 -11.99 8.85
CA GLN A 160 9.17 -11.89 7.50
C GLN A 160 10.15 -11.22 6.51
N GLY A 161 11.41 -11.63 6.54
CA GLY A 161 12.46 -11.12 5.66
C GLY A 161 13.02 -9.75 6.01
N ILE A 162 12.63 -9.16 7.14
CA ILE A 162 13.20 -7.92 7.64
C ILE A 162 14.04 -8.23 8.86
N GLN A 163 15.33 -7.91 8.80
CA GLN A 163 16.29 -8.15 9.87
C GLN A 163 16.40 -6.94 10.78
N PHE A 164 16.38 -7.21 12.07
CA PHE A 164 16.53 -6.24 13.14
C PHE A 164 17.75 -6.57 13.99
N ASN A 165 18.40 -5.53 14.52
CA ASN A 165 19.43 -5.69 15.52
C ASN A 165 18.81 -5.90 16.91
N ALA A 166 19.67 -6.11 17.94
CA ALA A 166 19.24 -6.26 19.33
C ALA A 166 18.48 -5.03 19.88
N LEU A 167 18.64 -3.86 19.27
CA LEU A 167 17.91 -2.62 19.63
C LEU A 167 16.59 -2.47 18.90
N GLY A 168 16.19 -3.42 18.04
CA GLY A 168 14.98 -3.35 17.25
C GLY A 168 15.05 -2.42 16.03
N GLN A 169 16.24 -1.99 15.61
CA GLN A 169 16.42 -1.20 14.39
C GLN A 169 16.56 -2.12 13.18
N ARG A 170 15.96 -1.72 12.04
CA ARG A 170 16.09 -2.45 10.78
C ARG A 170 17.48 -2.33 10.23
N THR A 171 18.13 -3.47 9.96
CA THR A 171 19.49 -3.53 9.43
C THR A 171 19.54 -4.02 7.99
N HIS A 172 18.74 -5.03 7.65
CA HIS A 172 18.74 -5.61 6.31
C HIS A 172 17.33 -6.00 5.89
N TYR A 173 17.14 -6.05 4.55
CA TYR A 173 16.00 -6.68 3.88
C TYR A 173 16.51 -7.91 3.14
N TRP A 174 15.87 -9.04 3.34
CA TRP A 174 16.15 -10.28 2.60
C TRP A 174 15.32 -10.27 1.33
N LEU A 175 15.99 -10.09 0.20
CA LEU A 175 15.34 -9.89 -1.10
C LEU A 175 15.73 -11.00 -2.07
N TYR A 176 14.77 -11.43 -2.85
CA TYR A 176 15.01 -12.23 -4.03
C TYR A 176 15.73 -11.39 -5.09
N PRO A 177 16.59 -12.02 -5.93
CA PRO A 177 17.29 -11.32 -7.02
C PRO A 177 16.34 -10.86 -8.14
N GLU A 178 15.22 -11.56 -8.31
CA GLU A 178 14.17 -11.32 -9.30
C GLU A 178 12.80 -11.49 -8.67
N HIS A 179 11.74 -11.05 -9.37
CA HIS A 179 10.39 -11.21 -8.87
C HIS A 179 10.00 -12.70 -8.80
N PRO A 180 9.56 -13.24 -7.66
CA PRO A 180 9.31 -14.67 -7.49
C PRO A 180 8.15 -15.20 -8.35
N GLY A 181 7.26 -14.32 -8.84
CA GLY A 181 6.16 -14.67 -9.74
C GLY A 181 6.52 -14.75 -11.21
N ASP A 182 7.76 -14.45 -11.60
CA ASP A 182 8.19 -14.54 -12.99
C ASP A 182 8.43 -15.99 -13.39
N GLN A 183 8.05 -16.33 -14.63
CA GLN A 183 8.18 -17.72 -15.13
C GLN A 183 9.61 -18.11 -15.48
N THR A 184 10.44 -17.13 -15.83
CA THR A 184 11.83 -17.36 -16.24
C THR A 184 12.76 -16.61 -15.30
N HIS A 185 13.49 -17.36 -14.49
CA HIS A 185 14.48 -16.80 -13.57
C HIS A 185 15.88 -16.91 -14.20
N ARG A 186 16.59 -15.79 -14.22
CA ARG A 186 18.00 -15.72 -14.68
C ARG A 186 18.98 -16.11 -13.60
N HIS A 187 18.54 -16.01 -12.33
CA HIS A 187 19.37 -16.23 -11.15
C HIS A 187 18.73 -17.26 -10.21
N SER A 188 19.56 -17.82 -9.35
CA SER A 188 19.04 -18.66 -8.26
C SER A 188 18.13 -17.84 -7.35
N MET A 189 16.93 -18.35 -7.06
CA MET A 189 15.92 -17.71 -6.22
C MET A 189 16.24 -17.84 -4.72
N ILE A 190 17.50 -17.63 -4.35
CA ILE A 190 17.94 -17.57 -2.96
C ILE A 190 17.94 -16.10 -2.54
N SER A 191 17.20 -15.81 -1.47
CA SER A 191 17.14 -14.45 -0.92
C SER A 191 18.49 -14.02 -0.36
N GLN A 192 18.84 -12.76 -0.58
CA GLN A 192 20.09 -12.15 -0.13
C GLN A 192 19.82 -10.97 0.78
N PRO A 193 20.63 -10.77 1.84
CA PRO A 193 20.51 -9.59 2.68
C PRO A 193 21.00 -8.36 1.92
N LYS A 194 20.19 -7.30 1.93
CA LYS A 194 20.54 -5.97 1.42
C LYS A 194 20.42 -4.95 2.53
N PRO A 195 21.38 -4.01 2.65
CA PRO A 195 21.35 -3.01 3.71
C PRO A 195 20.07 -2.19 3.73
N ALA A 196 19.51 -1.94 4.91
CA ALA A 196 18.24 -1.24 5.04
C ALA A 196 18.31 0.24 4.63
N ASP A 197 19.48 0.86 4.67
CA ASP A 197 19.71 2.24 4.25
C ASP A 197 19.54 2.47 2.74
N GLU A 198 19.65 1.40 1.92
CA GLU A 198 19.33 1.47 0.50
C GLU A 198 17.82 1.58 0.22
N PHE A 199 16.96 1.30 1.22
CA PHE A 199 15.52 1.15 1.01
C PHE A 199 14.69 2.13 1.81
N LEU A 200 13.56 2.51 1.22
CA LEU A 200 12.44 3.14 1.91
C LEU A 200 11.24 2.18 1.78
N HIS A 201 10.80 1.64 2.89
CA HIS A 201 9.64 0.75 2.94
C HIS A 201 8.41 1.58 3.32
N VAL A 202 7.55 1.84 2.35
CA VAL A 202 6.35 2.69 2.51
C VAL A 202 5.14 1.80 2.69
N TYR A 203 4.48 1.92 3.83
CA TYR A 203 3.23 1.25 4.16
C TYR A 203 2.52 1.95 5.32
N ARG A 204 1.23 1.65 5.51
CA ARG A 204 0.46 2.17 6.62
C ARG A 204 0.64 1.28 7.85
N ILE A 205 0.97 1.90 8.97
CA ILE A 205 1.09 1.22 10.26
C ILE A 205 -0.26 1.32 10.96
N ASP A 206 -0.97 0.20 11.09
CA ASP A 206 -2.26 0.12 11.78
C ASP A 206 -2.11 -0.37 13.22
N ARG A 207 -1.05 -1.13 13.52
CA ARG A 207 -0.75 -1.64 14.86
C ARG A 207 0.74 -1.47 15.21
N PRO A 208 1.07 -1.17 16.49
CA PRO A 208 2.47 -1.11 16.93
C PRO A 208 3.20 -2.43 16.66
N GLY A 209 4.46 -2.34 16.21
CA GLY A 209 5.29 -3.52 15.91
C GLY A 209 5.01 -4.19 14.57
N GLN A 210 4.12 -3.66 13.75
CA GLN A 210 3.84 -4.14 12.40
C GLN A 210 5.05 -3.93 11.49
N VAL A 211 5.47 -4.97 10.77
CA VAL A 211 6.65 -4.92 9.87
C VAL A 211 6.28 -4.82 8.39
N HIS A 212 5.10 -5.27 8.00
CA HIS A 212 4.57 -5.15 6.64
C HIS A 212 3.25 -4.40 6.60
N GLY A 213 2.99 -3.71 5.50
CA GLY A 213 1.67 -3.16 5.20
C GLY A 213 0.67 -4.25 4.86
N ILE A 214 -0.59 -3.98 5.14
CA ILE A 214 -1.72 -4.77 4.66
C ILE A 214 -2.62 -3.88 3.81
N ILE A 215 -3.27 -4.48 2.84
CA ILE A 215 -4.19 -3.77 1.97
C ILE A 215 -5.36 -3.23 2.81
N CYS A 216 -5.72 -1.98 2.60
CA CYS A 216 -6.87 -1.38 3.28
C CYS A 216 -8.12 -2.22 3.00
N ALA A 217 -8.95 -2.43 4.04
CA ALA A 217 -10.19 -3.21 4.00
C ALA A 217 -11.19 -2.85 2.88
N CYS A 218 -10.97 -1.73 2.19
CA CYS A 218 -11.73 -1.36 0.98
C CYS A 218 -11.68 -2.46 -0.11
N GLY A 219 -10.55 -3.15 -0.27
CA GLY A 219 -10.43 -4.29 -1.20
C GLY A 219 -11.27 -5.48 -0.76
N CYS A 220 -11.24 -5.82 0.53
CA CYS A 220 -12.04 -6.92 1.08
C CYS A 220 -13.54 -6.61 1.07
N SER A 221 -13.94 -5.37 1.35
CA SER A 221 -15.34 -4.94 1.29
C SER A 221 -15.90 -4.96 -0.13
N MET A 222 -15.10 -4.55 -1.13
CA MET A 222 -15.50 -4.64 -2.54
C MET A 222 -15.65 -6.09 -3.02
N THR A 223 -14.79 -7.01 -2.56
CA THR A 223 -14.91 -8.45 -2.90
C THR A 223 -16.22 -9.00 -2.36
N CYS A 224 -16.56 -8.66 -1.12
CA CYS A 224 -17.80 -9.09 -0.50
C CYS A 224 -19.03 -8.50 -1.21
N THR A 225 -19.00 -7.22 -1.57
CA THR A 225 -20.10 -6.54 -2.30
C THR A 225 -20.29 -7.13 -3.68
N THR A 226 -19.20 -7.45 -4.40
CA THR A 226 -19.27 -8.06 -5.73
C THR A 226 -19.82 -9.49 -5.67
N GLN A 227 -19.43 -10.26 -4.66
CA GLN A 227 -19.97 -11.61 -4.43
C GLN A 227 -21.46 -11.58 -4.01
N CYS A 228 -21.87 -10.59 -3.23
CA CYS A 228 -23.28 -10.37 -2.88
C CYS A 228 -24.12 -9.95 -4.09
N LEU A 229 -23.57 -9.09 -4.97
CA LEU A 229 -24.26 -8.65 -6.20
C LEU A 229 -24.35 -9.76 -7.26
N SER A 230 -23.38 -10.70 -7.27
CA SER A 230 -23.41 -11.89 -8.16
C SER A 230 -24.32 -13.01 -7.66
N GLY A 231 -24.94 -12.86 -6.49
CA GLY A 231 -25.82 -13.89 -5.89
C GLY A 231 -25.09 -15.13 -5.37
N SER A 232 -23.75 -15.15 -5.40
CA SER A 232 -22.96 -16.33 -5.06
C SER A 232 -22.81 -16.54 -3.54
N VAL A 233 -23.02 -15.50 -2.72
CA VAL A 233 -22.97 -15.59 -1.24
C VAL A 233 -24.05 -14.69 -0.64
N LYS A 234 -24.89 -15.24 0.23
CA LYS A 234 -25.83 -14.44 1.04
C LYS A 234 -25.05 -13.64 2.07
N ALA A 235 -25.19 -12.30 2.07
CA ALA A 235 -24.61 -11.44 3.09
C ALA A 235 -25.10 -11.86 4.51
N PRO A 236 -24.22 -11.97 5.49
CA PRO A 236 -24.64 -12.21 6.86
C PRO A 236 -25.50 -11.03 7.36
N ALA A 237 -26.58 -11.32 8.06
CA ALA A 237 -27.59 -10.36 8.53
C ALA A 237 -27.07 -9.28 9.52
N SER A 238 -25.78 -9.32 9.87
CA SER A 238 -25.13 -8.40 10.82
C SER A 238 -24.30 -7.28 10.17
N TRP A 239 -24.26 -7.19 8.85
CA TRP A 239 -23.52 -6.12 8.19
C TRP A 239 -24.44 -4.91 8.00
N PRO A 240 -23.96 -3.70 8.38
CA PRO A 240 -24.70 -2.49 8.07
C PRO A 240 -24.88 -2.42 6.55
N SER A 241 -26.14 -2.34 6.12
CA SER A 241 -26.51 -2.21 4.72
C SER A 241 -25.76 -1.01 4.11
N CYS A 242 -24.86 -1.26 3.16
CA CYS A 242 -24.28 -0.27 2.28
C CYS A 242 -25.33 0.28 1.28
N ALA A 243 -26.56 0.42 1.72
CA ALA A 243 -27.67 0.93 0.92
C ALA A 243 -27.89 2.40 1.26
N THR A 244 -26.94 3.28 0.94
CA THR A 244 -27.25 4.70 0.66
C THR A 244 -25.97 5.43 0.17
N LEU A 245 -25.50 5.08 -0.99
CA LEU A 245 -24.81 6.01 -1.86
C LEU A 245 -25.65 6.08 -3.14
N SER A 246 -26.83 6.68 -3.01
CA SER A 246 -27.53 7.25 -4.16
C SER A 246 -26.62 8.34 -4.73
N PRO A 247 -26.38 8.38 -6.04
CA PRO A 247 -25.70 9.50 -6.65
C PRO A 247 -26.58 10.73 -6.45
N GLU A 248 -26.18 11.61 -5.54
CA GLU A 248 -26.78 12.95 -5.46
C GLU A 248 -26.54 13.61 -6.82
N THR A 249 -27.64 13.88 -7.50
CA THR A 249 -27.69 14.72 -8.70
C THR A 249 -27.11 16.07 -8.32
N PRO A 250 -26.10 16.62 -9.00
CA PRO A 250 -25.59 17.93 -8.68
C PRO A 250 -26.71 18.96 -8.86
N PRO A 251 -26.84 19.95 -7.97
CA PRO A 251 -27.89 20.97 -8.07
C PRO A 251 -27.73 21.71 -9.39
N SER A 252 -28.82 21.76 -10.15
CA SER A 252 -28.94 22.51 -11.40
C SER A 252 -28.57 23.98 -11.15
N ARG A 253 -27.56 24.51 -11.83
CA ARG A 253 -27.22 25.93 -11.81
C ARG A 253 -28.45 26.74 -12.27
N PRO A 254 -28.83 27.79 -11.56
CA PRO A 254 -29.89 28.68 -12.04
C PRO A 254 -29.47 29.34 -13.35
N VAL A 255 -30.30 29.19 -14.35
CA VAL A 255 -30.19 29.89 -15.64
C VAL A 255 -30.32 31.39 -15.37
N ARG A 256 -29.24 32.15 -15.58
CA ARG A 256 -29.28 33.60 -15.57
C ARG A 256 -30.11 34.06 -16.76
N SER A 257 -31.31 34.59 -16.49
CA SER A 257 -32.11 35.28 -17.50
C SER A 257 -31.36 36.55 -17.91
N SER A 258 -30.95 36.61 -19.14
CA SER A 258 -30.49 37.84 -19.79
C SER A 258 -31.71 38.74 -19.99
N ARG A 259 -31.88 39.76 -19.17
CA ARG A 259 -32.75 40.89 -19.48
C ARG A 259 -32.07 41.75 -20.54
N ASN A 260 -32.61 41.74 -21.72
CA ASN A 260 -32.46 42.80 -22.70
C ASN A 260 -32.99 44.11 -22.07
N SER A 261 -32.14 45.11 -21.98
CA SER A 261 -32.56 46.51 -21.92
C SER A 261 -32.15 47.20 -23.18
N SER A 262 -33.06 47.25 -24.12
CA SER A 262 -33.14 48.29 -25.14
C SER A 262 -33.55 49.59 -24.40
N LEU A 263 -32.82 50.66 -24.59
CA LEU A 263 -33.35 52.02 -24.60
C LEU A 263 -32.24 52.97 -25.06
N ASP A 264 -32.50 53.61 -26.16
CA ASP A 264 -32.22 54.98 -26.67
C ASP A 264 -30.75 55.48 -26.63
#